data_aa38cf0bd9f0fcda0f211540d6749001
#
_entry.id   aa38cf0bd9f0fcda0f211540d6749001
#
_cell.length_a   1.000
_cell.length_b   1.000
_cell.length_c   1.000
_cell.angle_alpha   90.00
_cell.angle_beta   90.00
_cell.angle_gamma   90.00
#
_symmetry.space_group_name_H-M   'P 1'
#
loop_
_entity.id
_entity.type
_entity.pdbx_description
1 polymer ?
#
loop_
_entity_poly.entity_id
_entity_poly.type
_entity_poly.pdbx_seq_one_letter_code
_entity_poly.pdbx_strand_id
1 'polypeptide(L)'
;MGKSFSDISPNIKTCLHIFDHTLKPILLYGSEIWGAHTLPNSNKEFKLETTMDKFHSEKSNIKFSKFILGVHKKSSNFAVLGELGRYSLFITIINTILKYLNRIKELDHDSLLYQSFLESKSIWQSGKESWFSNVNKILKELNTSIEDYDINSVKKDSNC
;
A
#
# COMPACT_ATOMS: atom_id res chain seq x y z
N MET A 1 9.67 47.47 -4.46
CA MET A 1 10.21 46.30 -5.16
C MET A 1 9.45 45.08 -4.65
N GLY A 2 8.39 44.69 -5.33
CA GLY A 2 7.62 43.50 -5.00
C GLY A 2 8.34 42.27 -5.55
N LYS A 3 8.72 41.33 -4.68
CA LYS A 3 9.17 40.01 -5.11
C LYS A 3 7.99 39.33 -5.80
N SER A 4 8.16 38.97 -7.06
CA SER A 4 7.18 38.23 -7.82
C SER A 4 6.99 36.85 -7.17
N PHE A 5 5.75 36.36 -7.10
CA PHE A 5 5.40 35.03 -6.56
C PHE A 5 6.08 33.88 -7.34
N SER A 6 6.71 34.17 -8.48
CA SER A 6 7.46 33.24 -9.34
C SER A 6 8.85 32.85 -8.80
N ASP A 7 9.39 33.57 -7.78
CA ASP A 7 10.75 33.34 -7.30
C ASP A 7 10.85 32.34 -6.14
N ILE A 8 9.72 31.81 -5.68
CA ILE A 8 9.69 30.75 -4.65
C ILE A 8 9.29 29.43 -5.32
N SER A 9 10.18 28.87 -6.13
CA SER A 9 10.00 27.44 -6.45
C SER A 9 10.34 26.65 -5.18
N PRO A 10 9.37 25.96 -4.59
CA PRO A 10 9.62 25.22 -3.37
C PRO A 10 10.69 24.15 -3.65
N ASN A 11 11.68 24.06 -2.78
CA ASN A 11 12.71 23.02 -2.90
C ASN A 11 12.01 21.66 -2.91
N ILE A 12 12.19 20.89 -3.99
CA ILE A 12 11.59 19.56 -4.19
C ILE A 12 11.77 18.67 -2.97
N LYS A 13 12.99 18.68 -2.38
CA LYS A 13 13.29 17.88 -1.17
C LYS A 13 12.42 18.28 0.01
N THR A 14 12.21 19.58 0.22
CA THR A 14 11.36 20.09 1.30
C THR A 14 9.90 19.70 1.09
N CYS A 15 9.39 19.79 -0.13
CA CYS A 15 8.03 19.38 -0.46
C CYS A 15 7.82 17.88 -0.25
N LEU A 16 8.78 17.05 -0.67
CA LEU A 16 8.75 15.60 -0.44
C LEU A 16 8.79 15.27 1.04
N HIS A 17 9.64 15.96 1.80
CA HIS A 17 9.73 15.79 3.25
C HIS A 17 8.40 16.11 3.94
N ILE A 18 7.76 17.23 3.59
CA ILE A 18 6.43 17.59 4.11
C ILE A 18 5.40 16.53 3.75
N PHE A 19 5.37 16.07 2.50
CA PHE A 19 4.47 15.01 2.08
C PHE A 19 4.65 13.74 2.91
N ASP A 20 5.88 13.29 3.08
CA ASP A 20 6.18 12.03 3.75
C ASP A 20 5.89 12.06 5.25
N HIS A 21 6.02 13.23 5.90
CA HIS A 21 5.80 13.36 7.35
C HIS A 21 4.41 13.84 7.72
N THR A 22 3.66 14.43 6.78
CA THR A 22 2.32 14.97 7.07
C THR A 22 1.22 14.23 6.31
N LEU A 23 1.31 14.18 4.98
CA LEU A 23 0.23 13.65 4.15
C LEU A 23 0.24 12.11 4.07
N LYS A 24 1.43 11.52 3.92
CA LYS A 24 1.58 10.06 3.79
C LYS A 24 1.04 9.31 5.02
N PRO A 25 1.31 9.68 6.27
CA PRO A 25 0.72 9.02 7.43
C PRO A 25 -0.80 9.09 7.46
N ILE A 26 -1.39 10.22 7.04
CA ILE A 26 -2.84 10.39 6.96
C ILE A 26 -3.42 9.46 5.88
N LEU A 27 -2.79 9.41 4.71
CA LEU A 27 -3.23 8.58 3.58
C LEU A 27 -3.10 7.07 3.86
N LEU A 28 -2.23 6.68 4.77
CA LEU A 28 -1.96 5.28 5.10
C LEU A 28 -2.57 4.84 6.44
N TYR A 29 -3.23 5.76 7.16
CA TYR A 29 -3.83 5.43 8.45
C TYR A 29 -4.86 4.29 8.32
N GLY A 30 -4.69 3.23 9.11
CA GLY A 30 -5.56 2.05 9.09
C GLY A 30 -5.50 1.23 7.79
N SER A 31 -4.49 1.44 6.94
CA SER A 31 -4.37 0.76 5.64
C SER A 31 -4.20 -0.75 5.75
N GLU A 32 -3.79 -1.27 6.89
CA GLU A 32 -3.76 -2.69 7.22
C GLU A 32 -5.15 -3.33 7.19
N ILE A 33 -6.20 -2.56 7.45
CA ILE A 33 -7.59 -3.01 7.45
C ILE A 33 -8.26 -2.67 6.11
N TRP A 34 -8.42 -1.36 5.82
CA TRP A 34 -9.16 -0.94 4.63
C TRP A 34 -8.45 -1.27 3.32
N GLY A 35 -7.11 -1.33 3.32
CA GLY A 35 -6.33 -1.62 2.14
C GLY A 35 -6.68 -2.97 1.50
N ALA A 36 -6.93 -3.99 2.31
CA ALA A 36 -7.37 -5.29 1.82
C ALA A 36 -8.78 -5.24 1.18
N HIS A 37 -9.68 -4.41 1.69
CA HIS A 37 -11.05 -4.28 1.18
C HIS A 37 -11.17 -3.47 -0.12
N THR A 38 -10.16 -2.68 -0.48
CA THR A 38 -10.16 -1.91 -1.73
C THR A 38 -9.74 -2.72 -2.96
N LEU A 39 -9.34 -3.98 -2.76
CA LEU A 39 -9.01 -4.87 -3.85
C LEU A 39 -10.27 -5.25 -4.65
N PRO A 40 -10.17 -5.42 -5.98
CA PRO A 40 -11.32 -5.73 -6.80
C PRO A 40 -11.91 -7.10 -6.46
N ASN A 41 -13.24 -7.15 -6.34
CA ASN A 41 -14.03 -8.34 -6.02
C ASN A 41 -14.26 -9.26 -7.23
N SER A 42 -13.42 -9.27 -8.23
CA SER A 42 -13.69 -10.06 -9.41
C SER A 42 -12.90 -11.38 -9.41
N ASN A 43 -13.56 -12.44 -9.91
CA ASN A 43 -12.93 -13.69 -10.32
C ASN A 43 -11.93 -13.52 -11.50
N LYS A 44 -11.68 -12.28 -11.93
CA LYS A 44 -10.62 -11.92 -12.86
C LYS A 44 -9.31 -11.94 -12.11
N GLU A 45 -8.28 -12.47 -12.75
CA GLU A 45 -6.90 -12.42 -12.25
C GLU A 45 -6.62 -11.06 -11.62
N PHE A 46 -6.31 -11.09 -10.35
CA PHE A 46 -5.88 -9.91 -9.60
C PHE A 46 -4.48 -9.58 -10.07
N LYS A 47 -4.31 -8.48 -10.80
CA LYS A 47 -3.00 -7.98 -11.22
C LYS A 47 -2.66 -6.74 -10.40
N LEU A 48 -1.57 -6.81 -9.65
CA LEU A 48 -1.08 -5.70 -8.83
C LEU A 48 -0.99 -4.39 -9.63
N GLU A 49 -0.43 -4.46 -10.84
CA GLU A 49 -0.23 -3.30 -11.71
C GLU A 49 -1.53 -2.56 -12.06
N THR A 50 -2.59 -3.29 -12.42
CA THR A 50 -3.88 -2.69 -12.80
C THR A 50 -4.68 -2.20 -11.59
N THR A 51 -4.34 -2.67 -10.41
CA THR A 51 -5.01 -2.31 -9.16
C THR A 51 -4.46 -1.04 -8.54
N MET A 52 -3.18 -0.76 -8.73
CA MET A 52 -2.51 0.45 -8.20
C MET A 52 -3.29 1.74 -8.51
N ASP A 53 -3.73 1.91 -9.75
CA ASP A 53 -4.44 3.12 -10.20
C ASP A 53 -5.83 3.31 -9.59
N LYS A 54 -6.37 2.30 -8.89
CA LYS A 54 -7.69 2.38 -8.25
C LYS A 54 -7.63 3.00 -6.85
N PHE A 55 -6.47 2.95 -6.20
CA PHE A 55 -6.30 3.48 -4.85
C PHE A 55 -6.30 5.01 -4.82
N HIS A 56 -7.15 5.60 -3.99
CA HIS A 56 -7.23 7.05 -3.82
C HIS A 56 -5.93 7.64 -3.27
N SER A 57 -5.27 6.93 -2.35
CA SER A 57 -3.96 7.30 -1.81
C SER A 57 -2.91 7.38 -2.89
N GLU A 58 -2.88 6.41 -3.83
CA GLU A 58 -1.96 6.40 -4.96
C GLU A 58 -2.24 7.55 -5.92
N LYS A 59 -3.51 7.79 -6.27
CA LYS A 59 -3.89 8.94 -7.12
C LYS A 59 -3.42 10.26 -6.52
N SER A 60 -3.54 10.43 -5.21
CA SER A 60 -3.07 11.62 -4.49
C SER A 60 -1.55 11.74 -4.53
N ASN A 61 -0.83 10.63 -4.31
CA ASN A 61 0.63 10.57 -4.41
C ASN A 61 1.13 10.96 -5.81
N ILE A 62 0.55 10.38 -6.86
CA ILE A 62 0.91 10.67 -8.25
C ILE A 62 0.59 12.12 -8.62
N LYS A 63 -0.58 12.62 -8.23
CA LYS A 63 -0.97 14.02 -8.49
C LYS A 63 0.01 15.01 -7.84
N PHE A 64 0.36 14.76 -6.59
CA PHE A 64 1.34 15.55 -5.87
C PHE A 64 2.74 15.47 -6.51
N SER A 65 3.19 14.29 -6.90
CA SER A 65 4.47 14.06 -7.55
C SER A 65 4.57 14.78 -8.90
N LYS A 66 3.51 14.75 -9.73
CA LYS A 66 3.42 15.49 -10.99
C LYS A 66 3.45 17.00 -10.76
N PHE A 67 2.76 17.47 -9.73
CA PHE A 67 2.74 18.89 -9.36
C PHE A 67 4.14 19.40 -8.99
N ILE A 68 4.88 18.66 -8.15
CA ILE A 68 6.24 19.02 -7.75
C ILE A 68 7.20 19.08 -8.93
N LEU A 69 7.12 18.11 -9.85
CA LEU A 69 7.98 18.08 -11.05
C LEU A 69 7.54 19.08 -12.12
N GLY A 70 6.40 19.73 -11.97
CA GLY A 70 5.87 20.63 -12.99
C GLY A 70 5.52 19.95 -14.32
N VAL A 71 5.27 18.62 -14.30
CA VAL A 71 5.00 17.85 -15.51
C VAL A 71 3.50 17.75 -15.80
N HIS A 72 3.17 17.50 -17.08
CA HIS A 72 1.79 17.41 -17.51
C HIS A 72 1.06 16.23 -16.87
N LYS A 73 -0.25 16.38 -16.61
CA LYS A 73 -1.10 15.34 -15.96
C LYS A 73 -1.10 13.99 -16.70
N LYS A 74 -0.85 13.97 -18.00
CA LYS A 74 -0.77 12.74 -18.83
C LYS A 74 0.61 12.07 -18.81
N SER A 75 1.62 12.65 -18.14
CA SER A 75 2.94 12.03 -18.03
C SER A 75 2.85 10.66 -17.36
N SER A 76 3.73 9.75 -17.73
CA SER A 76 3.78 8.39 -17.17
C SER A 76 3.94 8.43 -15.65
N ASN A 77 3.09 7.69 -14.92
CA ASN A 77 3.13 7.60 -13.47
C ASN A 77 4.44 6.97 -12.97
N PHE A 78 4.89 5.92 -13.65
CA PHE A 78 6.15 5.23 -13.30
C PHE A 78 7.38 6.12 -13.53
N ALA A 79 7.42 6.86 -14.64
CA ALA A 79 8.51 7.80 -14.91
C ALA A 79 8.57 8.90 -13.83
N VAL A 80 7.43 9.44 -13.43
CA VAL A 80 7.33 10.49 -12.39
C VAL A 80 7.81 9.99 -11.04
N LEU A 81 7.43 8.78 -10.64
CA LEU A 81 7.89 8.17 -9.39
C LEU A 81 9.38 7.84 -9.45
N GLY A 82 9.86 7.30 -10.57
CA GLY A 82 11.28 6.98 -10.79
C GLY A 82 12.16 8.22 -10.72
N GLU A 83 11.76 9.34 -11.34
CA GLU A 83 12.48 10.63 -11.30
C GLU A 83 12.63 11.17 -9.86
N LEU A 84 11.61 10.96 -9.04
CA LEU A 84 11.63 11.36 -7.62
C LEU A 84 12.28 10.31 -6.69
N GLY A 85 12.71 9.17 -7.23
CA GLY A 85 13.23 8.05 -6.42
C GLY A 85 12.19 7.49 -5.44
N ARG A 86 10.91 7.47 -5.83
CA ARG A 86 9.79 7.08 -4.96
C ARG A 86 9.16 5.78 -5.40
N TYR A 87 8.72 5.02 -4.41
CA TYR A 87 7.86 3.87 -4.65
C TYR A 87 6.37 4.27 -4.57
N SER A 88 5.52 3.48 -5.22
CA SER A 88 4.08 3.58 -5.08
C SER A 88 3.64 3.41 -3.62
N LEU A 89 2.68 4.21 -3.16
CA LEU A 89 2.05 4.03 -1.85
C LEU A 89 1.31 2.70 -1.75
N PHE A 90 0.85 2.16 -2.89
CA PHE A 90 0.22 0.86 -2.95
C PHE A 90 1.15 -0.25 -2.42
N ILE A 91 2.44 -0.23 -2.78
CA ILE A 91 3.44 -1.17 -2.24
C ILE A 91 3.55 -1.02 -0.72
N THR A 92 3.52 0.22 -0.23
CA THR A 92 3.54 0.49 1.22
C THR A 92 2.31 -0.09 1.91
N ILE A 93 1.11 0.04 1.31
CA ILE A 93 -0.14 -0.53 1.82
C ILE A 93 -0.04 -2.06 1.89
N ILE A 94 0.41 -2.72 0.82
CA ILE A 94 0.60 -4.18 0.82
C ILE A 94 1.56 -4.61 1.93
N ASN A 95 2.71 -3.95 2.06
CA ASN A 95 3.66 -4.25 3.12
C ASN A 95 3.06 -4.06 4.52
N THR A 96 2.20 -3.06 4.71
CA THR A 96 1.51 -2.82 6.00
C THR A 96 0.52 -3.93 6.31
N ILE A 97 -0.25 -4.39 5.31
CA ILE A 97 -1.17 -5.53 5.44
C ILE A 97 -0.39 -6.81 5.82
N LEU A 98 0.71 -7.08 5.15
CA LEU A 98 1.51 -8.28 5.39
C LEU A 98 2.19 -8.25 6.78
N LYS A 99 2.69 -7.09 7.22
CA LYS A 99 3.20 -6.91 8.59
C LYS A 99 2.11 -7.12 9.63
N TYR A 100 0.89 -6.64 9.35
CA TYR A 100 -0.25 -6.83 10.24
C TYR A 100 -0.65 -8.31 10.33
N LEU A 101 -0.66 -9.04 9.20
CA LEU A 101 -0.88 -10.48 9.18
C LEU A 101 0.14 -11.22 10.08
N ASN A 102 1.43 -10.91 9.97
CA ASN A 102 2.45 -11.53 10.82
C ASN A 102 2.24 -11.21 12.29
N ARG A 103 1.93 -9.96 12.62
CA ARG A 103 1.60 -9.58 13.99
C ARG A 103 0.43 -10.40 14.55
N ILE A 104 -0.62 -10.62 13.75
CA ILE A 104 -1.76 -11.46 14.19
C ILE A 104 -1.31 -12.89 14.47
N LYS A 105 -0.45 -13.47 13.64
CA LYS A 105 0.06 -14.84 13.83
C LYS A 105 0.89 -15.02 15.10
N GLU A 106 1.56 -13.96 15.56
CA GLU A 106 2.38 -13.95 16.77
C GLU A 106 1.57 -13.72 18.06
N LEU A 107 0.29 -13.34 17.92
CA LEU A 107 -0.56 -13.09 19.08
C LEU A 107 -1.01 -14.39 19.74
N ASP A 108 -1.30 -14.28 21.05
CA ASP A 108 -1.95 -15.33 21.82
C ASP A 108 -3.32 -15.67 21.21
N HIS A 109 -3.64 -16.97 21.21
CA HIS A 109 -4.90 -17.50 20.68
C HIS A 109 -6.13 -16.90 21.35
N ASP A 110 -6.02 -16.48 22.61
CA ASP A 110 -7.10 -15.87 23.38
C ASP A 110 -7.29 -14.37 23.08
N SER A 111 -6.40 -13.76 22.30
CA SER A 111 -6.53 -12.35 21.95
C SER A 111 -7.73 -12.09 21.04
N LEU A 112 -8.46 -11.00 21.31
CA LEU A 112 -9.60 -10.59 20.50
C LEU A 112 -9.24 -10.44 19.01
N LEU A 113 -8.03 -9.96 18.72
CA LEU A 113 -7.57 -9.76 17.35
C LEU A 113 -7.35 -11.09 16.62
N TYR A 114 -6.78 -12.11 17.32
CA TYR A 114 -6.63 -13.45 16.77
C TYR A 114 -7.99 -14.11 16.53
N GLN A 115 -8.93 -13.96 17.47
CA GLN A 115 -10.29 -14.47 17.30
C GLN A 115 -11.02 -13.83 16.11
N SER A 116 -10.88 -12.51 15.92
CA SER A 116 -11.42 -11.81 14.76
C SER A 116 -10.81 -12.31 13.43
N PHE A 117 -9.53 -12.67 13.43
CA PHE A 117 -8.88 -13.27 12.27
C PHE A 117 -9.45 -14.66 11.95
N LEU A 118 -9.69 -15.51 12.97
CA LEU A 118 -10.31 -16.83 12.80
C LEU A 118 -11.75 -16.69 12.27
N GLU A 119 -12.52 -15.73 12.76
CA GLU A 119 -13.85 -15.45 12.24
C GLU A 119 -13.79 -15.01 10.78
N SER A 120 -12.88 -14.13 10.40
CA SER A 120 -12.66 -13.73 9.02
C SER A 120 -12.30 -14.91 8.12
N LYS A 121 -11.54 -15.90 8.61
CA LYS A 121 -11.24 -17.15 7.92
C LYS A 121 -12.49 -18.02 7.76
N SER A 122 -13.32 -18.15 8.79
CA SER A 122 -14.59 -18.89 8.75
C SER A 122 -15.57 -18.30 7.74
N ILE A 123 -15.68 -16.96 7.68
CA ILE A 123 -16.50 -16.23 6.68
C ILE A 123 -16.03 -16.59 5.26
N TRP A 124 -14.73 -16.60 5.02
CA TRP A 124 -14.17 -17.00 3.72
C TRP A 124 -14.51 -18.47 3.38
N GLN A 125 -14.39 -19.39 4.34
CA GLN A 125 -14.74 -20.80 4.15
C GLN A 125 -16.22 -21.00 3.81
N SER A 126 -17.11 -20.09 4.28
CA SER A 126 -18.53 -20.09 3.90
C SER A 126 -18.80 -19.49 2.50
N GLY A 127 -17.77 -19.19 1.72
CA GLY A 127 -17.87 -18.63 0.37
C GLY A 127 -18.09 -17.12 0.31
N LYS A 128 -17.98 -16.40 1.40
CA LYS A 128 -18.14 -14.94 1.48
C LYS A 128 -16.79 -14.23 1.45
N GLU A 129 -16.80 -13.00 0.94
CA GLU A 129 -15.62 -12.16 0.99
C GLU A 129 -15.34 -11.65 2.41
N SER A 130 -14.06 -11.66 2.77
CA SER A 130 -13.58 -11.22 4.08
C SER A 130 -12.18 -10.62 3.94
N TRP A 131 -11.68 -10.00 5.01
CA TRP A 131 -10.30 -9.51 5.05
C TRP A 131 -9.30 -10.65 4.74
N PHE A 132 -9.50 -11.83 5.33
CA PHE A 132 -8.70 -13.02 5.06
C PHE A 132 -8.67 -13.39 3.58
N SER A 133 -9.82 -13.40 2.90
CA SER A 133 -9.89 -13.75 1.47
C SER A 133 -9.08 -12.79 0.60
N ASN A 134 -9.10 -11.49 0.94
CA ASN A 134 -8.40 -10.48 0.20
C ASN A 134 -6.87 -10.53 0.41
N VAL A 135 -6.44 -10.79 1.65
CA VAL A 135 -5.02 -11.04 1.94
C VAL A 135 -4.53 -12.29 1.22
N ASN A 136 -5.34 -13.36 1.19
CA ASN A 136 -5.00 -14.58 0.45
C ASN A 136 -4.84 -14.34 -1.07
N LYS A 137 -5.64 -13.43 -1.66
CA LYS A 137 -5.45 -13.00 -3.06
C LYS A 137 -4.08 -12.32 -3.26
N ILE A 138 -3.68 -11.45 -2.34
CA ILE A 138 -2.36 -10.77 -2.39
C ILE A 138 -1.23 -11.81 -2.33
N LEU A 139 -1.30 -12.74 -1.39
CA LEU A 139 -0.26 -13.75 -1.21
C LEU A 139 -0.15 -14.71 -2.38
N LYS A 140 -1.27 -15.08 -3.01
CA LYS A 140 -1.27 -15.87 -4.25
C LYS A 140 -0.53 -15.18 -5.40
N GLU A 141 -0.70 -13.88 -5.57
CA GLU A 141 0.07 -13.10 -6.56
C GLU A 141 1.57 -13.08 -6.24
N LEU A 142 1.92 -13.17 -4.97
CA LEU A 142 3.31 -13.27 -4.52
C LEU A 142 3.82 -14.72 -4.52
N ASN A 143 3.07 -15.67 -5.09
CA ASN A 143 3.38 -17.11 -5.11
C ASN A 143 3.61 -17.71 -3.71
N THR A 144 2.89 -17.21 -2.71
CA THR A 144 3.01 -17.64 -1.31
C THR A 144 1.63 -17.94 -0.73
N SER A 145 1.54 -18.84 0.25
CA SER A 145 0.31 -19.07 1.03
C SER A 145 0.33 -18.30 2.35
N ILE A 146 -0.86 -18.14 2.98
CA ILE A 146 -0.94 -17.51 4.31
C ILE A 146 -0.18 -18.34 5.35
N GLU A 147 -0.16 -19.66 5.20
CA GLU A 147 0.47 -20.58 6.15
C GLU A 147 1.99 -20.51 6.05
N ASP A 148 2.53 -20.37 4.84
CA ASP A 148 3.97 -20.33 4.56
C ASP A 148 4.57 -18.92 4.71
N TYR A 149 3.72 -17.88 4.70
CA TYR A 149 4.21 -16.52 4.75
C TYR A 149 4.81 -16.18 6.11
N ASP A 150 6.12 -15.90 6.12
CA ASP A 150 6.87 -15.35 7.25
C ASP A 150 7.76 -14.19 6.75
N ILE A 151 7.59 -13.01 7.34
CA ILE A 151 8.37 -11.81 6.97
C ILE A 151 9.87 -11.95 7.25
N ASN A 152 10.24 -12.83 8.18
CA ASN A 152 11.64 -13.06 8.53
C ASN A 152 12.38 -13.88 7.47
N SER A 153 11.68 -14.71 6.69
CA SER A 153 12.25 -15.44 5.56
C SER A 153 12.63 -14.49 4.42
N VAL A 154 11.79 -13.48 4.14
CA VAL A 154 12.01 -12.51 3.06
C VAL A 154 13.24 -11.61 3.33
N LYS A 155 13.58 -11.35 4.60
CA LYS A 155 14.78 -10.58 4.95
C LYS A 155 16.09 -11.34 4.79
N LYS A 156 16.07 -12.66 4.81
CA LYS A 156 17.27 -13.49 4.59
C LYS A 156 17.70 -13.49 3.13
N ASP A 157 16.75 -13.46 2.20
CA ASP A 157 17.04 -13.52 0.76
C ASP A 157 17.50 -12.17 0.19
N SER A 158 17.28 -11.05 0.91
CA SER A 158 17.73 -9.72 0.50
C SER A 158 19.15 -9.35 0.95
N ASN A 159 19.84 -10.24 1.67
CA ASN A 159 21.23 -10.06 2.16
C ASN A 159 22.25 -10.98 1.45
N CYS A 160 21.90 -11.54 0.28
CA CYS A 160 22.85 -12.23 -0.61
C CYS A 160 23.30 -11.35 -1.75
#